data_21fffcbaabf1c04377e64dfb839f1360
#
_entry.id   21fffcbaabf1c04377e64dfb839f1360
#
_cell.length_a   1.000
_cell.length_b   1.000
_cell.length_c   1.000
_cell.angle_alpha   90.00
_cell.angle_beta   90.00
_cell.angle_gamma   90.00
#
_symmetry.space_group_name_H-M   'P 1'
#
loop_
_entity.id
_entity.type
_entity.pdbx_description
1 polymer ?
#
loop_
_entity_poly.entity_id
_entity_poly.type
_entity_poly.pdbx_seq_one_letter_code
_entity_poly.pdbx_strand_id
1 'polypeptide(L)'
;AWLVVAYLGSLAVLLVSAFWGTDAFTGAVVRTFTGDNIVRVLTDAVFRTATLRTLGIALAVTVICMVLAVPLAFCMAKVASPRVRLGLVVAVTTPLWASYLVKAYAWRMMLSPEGPLESVAGFTPGYGITATILTLAYLWLPYMVIPVFAAFERVPNALIDASADLGASDLTTLRTVVAPLVFPGVAAGSIFTFSLSMGDYIAVTIVGGKTQMLGNIIYGQLVTANNQPLAAFNIIGSPPNTATVITSGIKICMVVTPKLPRPAFRPSAEPLRSFGKKKLMFAIDEEKLPPPSPHAAASSSITQ
;
A
#
# COMPACT_ATOMS: atom_id res chain seq x y z
N ALA A 1 5.39 16.32 17.49
CA ALA A 1 5.85 15.71 18.76
C ALA A 1 4.84 14.67 19.28
N TRP A 2 3.54 15.02 19.44
CA TRP A 2 2.51 14.14 20.05
C TRP A 2 2.34 12.80 19.31
N LEU A 3 2.23 12.80 17.97
CA LEU A 3 2.09 11.59 17.17
C LEU A 3 3.28 10.64 17.33
N VAL A 4 4.50 11.19 17.45
CA VAL A 4 5.72 10.40 17.67
C VAL A 4 5.70 9.75 19.05
N VAL A 5 5.28 10.49 20.09
CA VAL A 5 5.18 9.98 21.46
C VAL A 5 4.11 8.88 21.55
N ALA A 6 2.94 9.10 20.95
CA ALA A 6 1.85 8.11 20.95
C ALA A 6 2.29 6.82 20.18
N TYR A 7 2.96 6.96 19.04
CA TYR A 7 3.44 5.83 18.26
C TYR A 7 4.56 5.05 18.96
N LEU A 8 5.58 5.75 19.48
CA LEU A 8 6.67 5.11 20.22
C LEU A 8 6.17 4.52 21.55
N GLY A 9 5.23 5.18 22.22
CA GLY A 9 4.61 4.69 23.44
C GLY A 9 3.83 3.38 23.20
N SER A 10 3.05 3.31 22.13
CA SER A 10 2.32 2.08 21.77
C SER A 10 3.27 0.92 21.42
N LEU A 11 4.35 1.22 20.70
CA LEU A 11 5.39 0.21 20.39
C LEU A 11 6.11 -0.26 21.66
N ALA A 12 6.42 0.63 22.59
CA ALA A 12 7.06 0.27 23.83
C ALA A 12 6.15 -0.64 24.70
N VAL A 13 4.87 -0.31 24.79
CA VAL A 13 3.88 -1.15 25.48
C VAL A 13 3.78 -2.53 24.82
N LEU A 14 3.73 -2.60 23.50
CA LEU A 14 3.70 -3.85 22.76
C LEU A 14 4.99 -4.67 22.97
N LEU A 15 6.15 -4.01 22.98
CA LEU A 15 7.44 -4.65 23.27
C LEU A 15 7.45 -5.25 24.69
N VAL A 16 7.01 -4.51 25.68
CA VAL A 16 6.94 -4.98 27.07
C VAL A 16 5.94 -6.14 27.21
N SER A 17 4.77 -6.03 26.56
CA SER A 17 3.75 -7.08 26.62
C SER A 17 4.20 -8.39 25.96
N ALA A 18 5.14 -8.36 25.02
CA ALA A 18 5.70 -9.55 24.39
C ALA A 18 6.41 -10.49 25.36
N PHE A 19 6.90 -9.95 26.49
CA PHE A 19 7.56 -10.71 27.54
C PHE A 19 6.60 -11.19 28.65
N TRP A 20 5.31 -10.91 28.54
CA TRP A 20 4.33 -11.38 29.50
C TRP A 20 3.90 -12.82 29.20
N GLY A 21 3.52 -13.55 30.27
CA GLY A 21 2.95 -14.89 30.14
C GLY A 21 1.44 -14.84 29.90
N THR A 22 0.90 -15.97 29.46
CA THR A 22 -0.54 -16.20 29.39
C THR A 22 -0.87 -17.42 30.24
N ASP A 23 -1.83 -17.31 31.12
CA ASP A 23 -2.32 -18.45 31.89
C ASP A 23 -3.00 -19.46 30.96
N ALA A 24 -2.55 -20.72 31.01
CA ALA A 24 -3.02 -21.77 30.13
C ALA A 24 -4.49 -22.16 30.34
N PHE A 25 -5.06 -21.88 31.51
CA PHE A 25 -6.45 -22.27 31.88
C PHE A 25 -7.44 -21.13 31.64
N THR A 26 -7.05 -19.90 31.98
CA THR A 26 -7.96 -18.75 31.90
C THR A 26 -7.75 -17.92 30.62
N GLY A 27 -6.64 -18.09 29.92
CA GLY A 27 -6.26 -17.23 28.81
C GLY A 27 -5.92 -15.79 29.23
N ALA A 28 -5.86 -15.53 30.54
CA ALA A 28 -5.57 -14.20 31.08
C ALA A 28 -4.08 -13.86 30.93
N VAL A 29 -3.79 -12.62 30.62
CA VAL A 29 -2.41 -12.12 30.51
C VAL A 29 -1.85 -11.94 31.92
N VAL A 30 -0.82 -12.71 32.26
CA VAL A 30 -0.08 -12.63 33.50
C VAL A 30 1.15 -11.75 33.30
N ARG A 31 1.28 -10.68 34.08
CA ARG A 31 2.38 -9.72 33.97
C ARG A 31 3.69 -10.23 34.60
N THR A 32 4.01 -11.49 34.38
CA THR A 32 5.30 -12.07 34.77
C THR A 32 6.24 -12.05 33.56
N PHE A 33 7.42 -11.49 33.70
CA PHE A 33 8.43 -11.51 32.65
C PHE A 33 8.93 -12.93 32.44
N THR A 34 8.58 -13.52 31.27
CA THR A 34 9.05 -14.84 30.87
C THR A 34 9.72 -14.77 29.51
N GLY A 35 10.72 -15.65 29.29
CA GLY A 35 11.36 -15.84 27.99
C GLY A 35 10.67 -16.91 27.13
N ASP A 36 9.60 -17.54 27.61
CA ASP A 36 8.96 -18.71 27.00
C ASP A 36 8.43 -18.41 25.58
N ASN A 37 7.90 -17.20 25.38
CA ASN A 37 7.44 -16.77 24.06
C ASN A 37 8.60 -16.72 23.04
N ILE A 38 9.79 -16.30 23.48
CA ILE A 38 11.00 -16.27 22.64
C ILE A 38 11.39 -17.68 22.24
N VAL A 39 11.48 -18.58 23.22
CA VAL A 39 11.83 -19.96 22.98
C VAL A 39 10.81 -20.61 22.05
N ARG A 40 9.51 -20.41 22.27
CA ARG A 40 8.45 -20.92 21.41
C ARG A 40 8.59 -20.48 19.96
N VAL A 41 8.75 -19.20 19.72
CA VAL A 41 8.84 -18.67 18.33
C VAL A 41 10.10 -19.17 17.62
N LEU A 42 11.20 -19.34 18.34
CA LEU A 42 12.45 -19.84 17.75
C LEU A 42 12.50 -21.36 17.57
N THR A 43 11.85 -22.11 18.45
CA THR A 43 11.93 -23.59 18.44
C THR A 43 10.78 -24.24 17.71
N ASP A 44 9.59 -23.62 17.68
CA ASP A 44 8.43 -24.20 17.04
C ASP A 44 8.55 -24.12 15.51
N ALA A 45 8.50 -25.29 14.87
CA ALA A 45 8.59 -25.44 13.42
C ALA A 45 7.50 -24.66 12.67
N VAL A 46 6.33 -24.48 13.26
CA VAL A 46 5.20 -23.75 12.64
C VAL A 46 5.56 -22.27 12.44
N PHE A 47 6.07 -21.61 13.49
CA PHE A 47 6.46 -20.19 13.40
C PHE A 47 7.63 -19.99 12.43
N ARG A 48 8.64 -20.86 12.50
CA ARG A 48 9.81 -20.79 11.62
C ARG A 48 9.43 -20.98 10.15
N THR A 49 8.61 -21.98 9.86
CA THR A 49 8.15 -22.24 8.49
C THR A 49 7.29 -21.10 7.95
N ALA A 50 6.38 -20.56 8.78
CA ALA A 50 5.55 -19.43 8.39
C ALA A 50 6.38 -18.16 8.14
N THR A 51 7.38 -17.89 8.99
CA THR A 51 8.28 -16.75 8.81
C THR A 51 9.07 -16.83 7.51
N LEU A 52 9.70 -17.98 7.24
CA LEU A 52 10.44 -18.20 5.99
C LEU A 52 9.54 -18.10 4.75
N ARG A 53 8.33 -18.65 4.84
CA ARG A 53 7.34 -18.56 3.76
C ARG A 53 6.90 -17.12 3.52
N THR A 54 6.61 -16.38 4.58
CA THR A 54 6.21 -14.97 4.49
C THR A 54 7.32 -14.12 3.87
N LEU A 55 8.56 -14.34 4.29
CA LEU A 55 9.73 -13.66 3.73
C LEU A 55 9.90 -14.00 2.24
N GLY A 56 9.76 -15.26 1.86
CA GLY A 56 9.85 -15.71 0.48
C GLY A 56 8.76 -15.13 -0.41
N ILE A 57 7.51 -15.10 0.07
CA ILE A 57 6.38 -14.49 -0.65
C ILE A 57 6.58 -12.98 -0.79
N ALA A 58 6.93 -12.28 0.29
CA ALA A 58 7.15 -10.84 0.26
C ALA A 58 8.29 -10.44 -0.69
N LEU A 59 9.38 -11.22 -0.70
CA LEU A 59 10.49 -11.03 -1.62
C LEU A 59 10.06 -11.27 -3.07
N ALA A 60 9.34 -12.36 -3.35
CA ALA A 60 8.84 -12.67 -4.68
C ALA A 60 7.91 -11.57 -5.21
N VAL A 61 6.96 -11.10 -4.38
CA VAL A 61 6.06 -9.98 -4.71
C VAL A 61 6.86 -8.73 -5.03
N THR A 62 7.85 -8.39 -4.19
CA THR A 62 8.69 -7.20 -4.39
C THR A 62 9.46 -7.28 -5.70
N VAL A 63 10.06 -8.42 -6.02
CA VAL A 63 10.80 -8.62 -7.28
C VAL A 63 9.85 -8.53 -8.48
N ILE A 64 8.69 -9.15 -8.43
CA ILE A 64 7.69 -9.07 -9.50
C ILE A 64 7.23 -7.62 -9.70
N CYS A 65 6.89 -6.91 -8.62
CA CYS A 65 6.51 -5.50 -8.70
C CYS A 65 7.63 -4.65 -9.28
N MET A 66 8.88 -4.88 -8.89
CA MET A 66 10.04 -4.16 -9.42
C MET A 66 10.23 -4.40 -10.92
N VAL A 67 10.16 -5.65 -11.36
CA VAL A 67 10.29 -6.02 -12.79
C VAL A 67 9.20 -5.40 -13.64
N LEU A 68 7.98 -5.27 -13.11
CA LEU A 68 6.86 -4.64 -13.82
C LEU A 68 6.90 -3.12 -13.72
N ALA A 69 7.24 -2.57 -12.55
CA ALA A 69 7.19 -1.14 -12.28
C ALA A 69 8.30 -0.37 -13.01
N VAL A 70 9.53 -0.91 -13.09
CA VAL A 70 10.65 -0.21 -13.71
C VAL A 70 10.40 0.10 -15.18
N PRO A 71 10.04 -0.87 -16.06
CA PRO A 71 9.75 -0.57 -17.46
C PRO A 71 8.51 0.30 -17.63
N LEU A 72 7.47 0.08 -16.80
CA LEU A 72 6.26 0.89 -16.85
C LEU A 72 6.56 2.36 -16.48
N ALA A 73 7.29 2.59 -15.39
CA ALA A 73 7.68 3.93 -14.94
C ALA A 73 8.62 4.62 -15.94
N PHE A 74 9.55 3.88 -16.56
CA PHE A 74 10.40 4.40 -17.64
C PHE A 74 9.55 4.85 -18.83
N CYS A 75 8.62 4.00 -19.28
CA CYS A 75 7.71 4.35 -20.37
C CYS A 75 6.90 5.60 -20.04
N MET A 76 6.33 5.68 -18.83
CA MET A 76 5.56 6.84 -18.38
C MET A 76 6.38 8.13 -18.33
N ALA A 77 7.64 8.06 -17.85
CA ALA A 77 8.46 9.24 -17.63
C ALA A 77 9.18 9.74 -18.90
N LYS A 78 9.60 8.83 -19.79
CA LYS A 78 10.52 9.13 -20.89
C LYS A 78 9.97 8.94 -22.29
N VAL A 79 9.01 8.04 -22.46
CA VAL A 79 8.50 7.67 -23.79
C VAL A 79 7.10 8.23 -24.04
N ALA A 80 6.23 8.23 -23.04
CA ALA A 80 4.83 8.56 -23.19
C ALA A 80 4.60 10.05 -23.49
N SER A 81 3.72 10.34 -24.45
CA SER A 81 3.23 11.71 -24.67
C SER A 81 2.47 12.23 -23.43
N PRO A 82 2.33 13.55 -23.23
CA PRO A 82 1.72 14.11 -22.01
C PRO A 82 0.31 13.56 -21.72
N ARG A 83 -0.49 13.30 -22.75
CA ARG A 83 -1.84 12.74 -22.60
C ARG A 83 -1.81 11.26 -22.20
N VAL A 84 -0.96 10.47 -22.82
CA VAL A 84 -0.76 9.04 -22.51
C VAL A 84 -0.18 8.89 -21.11
N ARG A 85 0.80 9.72 -20.76
CA ARG A 85 1.39 9.75 -19.42
C ARG A 85 0.33 10.01 -18.34
N LEU A 86 -0.52 11.03 -18.51
CA LEU A 86 -1.61 11.31 -17.57
C LEU A 86 -2.56 10.11 -17.46
N GLY A 87 -2.93 9.51 -18.59
CA GLY A 87 -3.77 8.30 -18.62
C GLY A 87 -3.15 7.13 -17.86
N LEU A 88 -1.84 6.88 -18.03
CA LEU A 88 -1.12 5.81 -17.33
C LEU A 88 -1.01 6.09 -15.81
N VAL A 89 -0.74 7.35 -15.41
CA VAL A 89 -0.74 7.74 -14.00
C VAL A 89 -2.11 7.48 -13.38
N VAL A 90 -3.18 7.89 -14.03
CA VAL A 90 -4.55 7.64 -13.58
C VAL A 90 -4.83 6.13 -13.52
N ALA A 91 -4.47 5.38 -14.54
CA ALA A 91 -4.68 3.92 -14.59
C ALA A 91 -3.96 3.18 -13.44
N VAL A 92 -2.71 3.56 -13.14
CA VAL A 92 -1.93 2.98 -12.04
C VAL A 92 -2.50 3.38 -10.67
N THR A 93 -3.00 4.61 -10.52
CA THR A 93 -3.51 5.09 -9.24
C THR A 93 -4.97 4.72 -8.98
N THR A 94 -5.77 4.48 -10.03
CA THR A 94 -7.19 4.09 -9.90
C THR A 94 -7.43 2.92 -8.94
N PRO A 95 -6.64 1.83 -8.95
CA PRO A 95 -6.83 0.74 -8.00
C PRO A 95 -6.70 1.15 -6.53
N LEU A 96 -6.00 2.26 -6.23
CA LEU A 96 -5.86 2.73 -4.84
C LEU A 96 -7.18 3.26 -4.27
N TRP A 97 -8.09 3.72 -5.12
CA TRP A 97 -9.41 4.22 -4.72
C TRP A 97 -10.43 3.10 -4.46
N ALA A 98 -10.19 1.92 -5.02
CA ALA A 98 -11.05 0.78 -4.80
C ALA A 98 -10.80 0.17 -3.40
N SER A 99 -11.88 -0.30 -2.76
CA SER A 99 -11.76 -0.99 -1.47
C SER A 99 -10.80 -2.18 -1.57
N TYR A 100 -9.96 -2.32 -0.56
CA TYR A 100 -9.01 -3.43 -0.45
C TYR A 100 -9.71 -4.79 -0.52
N LEU A 101 -10.79 -4.96 0.25
CA LEU A 101 -11.55 -6.21 0.28
C LEU A 101 -12.17 -6.55 -1.07
N VAL A 102 -12.74 -5.56 -1.75
CA VAL A 102 -13.34 -5.76 -3.08
C VAL A 102 -12.29 -6.29 -4.06
N LYS A 103 -11.09 -5.73 -4.06
CA LYS A 103 -9.98 -6.20 -4.90
C LYS A 103 -9.58 -7.64 -4.56
N ALA A 104 -9.44 -7.96 -3.27
CA ALA A 104 -9.06 -9.30 -2.84
C ALA A 104 -10.12 -10.36 -3.21
N TYR A 105 -11.40 -10.05 -3.05
CA TYR A 105 -12.48 -10.94 -3.48
C TYR A 105 -12.60 -11.04 -5.00
N ALA A 106 -12.38 -9.96 -5.74
CA ALA A 106 -12.33 -10.00 -7.21
C ALA A 106 -11.22 -10.96 -7.70
N TRP A 107 -10.03 -10.90 -7.07
CA TRP A 107 -8.96 -11.85 -7.35
C TRP A 107 -9.32 -13.27 -6.96
N ARG A 108 -10.01 -13.48 -5.84
CA ARG A 108 -10.51 -14.79 -5.46
C ARG A 108 -11.45 -15.37 -6.52
N MET A 109 -12.40 -14.58 -7.01
CA MET A 109 -13.31 -15.00 -8.09
C MET A 109 -12.57 -15.29 -9.39
N MET A 110 -11.57 -14.45 -9.72
CA MET A 110 -10.79 -14.59 -10.94
C MET A 110 -9.91 -15.85 -10.94
N LEU A 111 -9.39 -16.24 -9.77
CA LEU A 111 -8.53 -17.41 -9.58
C LEU A 111 -9.29 -18.69 -9.17
N SER A 112 -10.64 -18.63 -9.10
CA SER A 112 -11.43 -19.82 -8.78
C SER A 112 -11.36 -20.87 -9.90
N PRO A 113 -11.50 -22.17 -9.59
CA PRO A 113 -11.80 -23.16 -10.59
C PRO A 113 -13.07 -22.74 -11.37
N GLU A 114 -13.06 -22.87 -12.69
CA GLU A 114 -14.12 -22.38 -13.59
C GLU A 114 -14.27 -20.83 -13.59
N GLY A 115 -13.28 -20.12 -13.09
CA GLY A 115 -13.26 -18.66 -13.06
C GLY A 115 -12.92 -18.03 -14.42
N PRO A 116 -13.05 -16.68 -14.51
CA PRO A 116 -12.75 -15.95 -15.75
C PRO A 116 -11.33 -16.16 -16.25
N LEU A 117 -10.35 -16.38 -15.37
CA LEU A 117 -8.97 -16.63 -15.77
C LEU A 117 -8.84 -17.98 -16.48
N GLU A 118 -9.50 -19.01 -15.99
CA GLU A 118 -9.50 -20.34 -16.61
C GLU A 118 -10.21 -20.32 -17.96
N SER A 119 -11.32 -19.61 -18.07
CA SER A 119 -12.06 -19.49 -19.34
C SER A 119 -11.29 -18.77 -20.44
N VAL A 120 -10.42 -17.81 -20.08
CA VAL A 120 -9.62 -17.00 -21.04
C VAL A 120 -8.25 -17.61 -21.28
N ALA A 121 -7.54 -18.02 -20.23
CA ALA A 121 -6.17 -18.53 -20.32
C ALA A 121 -6.08 -20.06 -20.43
N GLY A 122 -7.19 -20.78 -20.26
CA GLY A 122 -7.25 -22.25 -20.28
C GLY A 122 -6.61 -22.91 -19.06
N PHE A 123 -6.20 -22.12 -18.07
CA PHE A 123 -5.54 -22.61 -16.87
C PHE A 123 -5.74 -21.65 -15.71
N THR A 124 -5.86 -22.16 -14.50
CA THR A 124 -5.84 -21.36 -13.28
C THR A 124 -4.84 -21.93 -12.28
N PRO A 125 -4.02 -21.13 -11.58
CA PRO A 125 -3.16 -21.63 -10.51
C PRO A 125 -3.94 -22.09 -9.28
N GLY A 126 -5.27 -21.84 -9.23
CA GLY A 126 -6.09 -22.13 -8.05
C GLY A 126 -5.69 -21.28 -6.83
N TYR A 127 -6.20 -21.68 -5.65
CA TYR A 127 -5.85 -21.01 -4.40
C TYR A 127 -4.53 -21.55 -3.82
N GLY A 128 -3.71 -20.66 -3.26
CA GLY A 128 -2.45 -21.04 -2.65
C GLY A 128 -1.38 -19.96 -2.72
N ILE A 129 -0.11 -20.37 -2.69
CA ILE A 129 1.04 -19.45 -2.69
C ILE A 129 1.05 -18.59 -3.97
N THR A 130 0.85 -19.21 -5.14
CA THR A 130 0.84 -18.49 -6.43
C THR A 130 -0.27 -17.46 -6.50
N ALA A 131 -1.47 -17.84 -6.07
CA ALA A 131 -2.61 -16.92 -6.00
C ALA A 131 -2.31 -15.74 -5.06
N THR A 132 -1.69 -16.03 -3.91
CA THR A 132 -1.28 -15.00 -2.95
C THR A 132 -0.27 -14.04 -3.57
N ILE A 133 0.78 -14.55 -4.23
CA ILE A 133 1.80 -13.73 -4.88
C ILE A 133 1.18 -12.82 -5.96
N LEU A 134 0.33 -13.37 -6.83
CA LEU A 134 -0.32 -12.60 -7.89
C LEU A 134 -1.24 -11.51 -7.33
N THR A 135 -2.03 -11.86 -6.33
CA THR A 135 -2.94 -10.90 -5.69
C THR A 135 -2.19 -9.79 -5.00
N LEU A 136 -1.16 -10.11 -4.20
CA LEU A 136 -0.33 -9.12 -3.52
C LEU A 136 0.46 -8.26 -4.51
N ALA A 137 0.98 -8.84 -5.58
CA ALA A 137 1.66 -8.09 -6.62
C ALA A 137 0.75 -7.04 -7.25
N TYR A 138 -0.50 -7.39 -7.58
CA TYR A 138 -1.48 -6.45 -8.08
C TYR A 138 -1.82 -5.35 -7.05
N LEU A 139 -2.03 -5.74 -5.80
CA LEU A 139 -2.43 -4.80 -4.74
C LEU A 139 -1.34 -3.75 -4.45
N TRP A 140 -0.07 -4.18 -4.47
CA TRP A 140 1.06 -3.35 -4.07
C TRP A 140 1.84 -2.73 -5.24
N LEU A 141 1.53 -3.12 -6.50
CA LEU A 141 2.17 -2.57 -7.69
C LEU A 141 2.16 -1.02 -7.75
N PRO A 142 1.05 -0.32 -7.45
CA PRO A 142 1.05 1.13 -7.48
C PRO A 142 2.05 1.77 -6.52
N TYR A 143 2.26 1.16 -5.35
CA TYR A 143 3.22 1.66 -4.35
C TYR A 143 4.68 1.50 -4.79
N MET A 144 4.96 0.56 -5.71
CA MET A 144 6.25 0.44 -6.36
C MET A 144 6.38 1.44 -7.52
N VAL A 145 5.34 1.57 -8.35
CA VAL A 145 5.38 2.41 -9.56
C VAL A 145 5.56 3.89 -9.23
N ILE A 146 4.83 4.41 -8.23
CA ILE A 146 4.84 5.85 -7.91
C ILE A 146 6.25 6.37 -7.57
N PRO A 147 7.02 5.80 -6.60
CA PRO A 147 8.36 6.29 -6.29
C PRO A 147 9.35 6.06 -7.43
N VAL A 148 9.22 4.95 -8.17
CA VAL A 148 10.08 4.67 -9.33
C VAL A 148 9.81 5.68 -10.45
N PHE A 149 8.56 5.96 -10.75
CA PHE A 149 8.16 6.98 -11.73
C PHE A 149 8.69 8.37 -11.35
N ALA A 150 8.52 8.78 -10.08
CA ALA A 150 9.05 10.05 -9.59
C ALA A 150 10.59 10.12 -9.67
N ALA A 151 11.30 9.00 -9.53
CA ALA A 151 12.74 8.94 -9.71
C ALA A 151 13.14 9.12 -11.18
N PHE A 152 12.44 8.47 -12.12
CA PHE A 152 12.69 8.64 -13.56
C PHE A 152 12.39 10.07 -14.04
N GLU A 153 11.38 10.73 -13.48
CA GLU A 153 11.10 12.14 -13.82
C GLU A 153 12.24 13.09 -13.48
N ARG A 154 12.99 12.78 -12.43
CA ARG A 154 14.11 13.61 -11.97
C ARG A 154 15.37 13.44 -12.80
N VAL A 155 15.49 12.40 -13.62
CA VAL A 155 16.64 12.21 -14.52
C VAL A 155 16.57 13.25 -15.64
N PRO A 156 17.51 14.22 -15.71
CA PRO A 156 17.52 15.21 -16.79
C PRO A 156 17.79 14.54 -18.14
N ASN A 157 17.04 14.90 -19.16
CA ASN A 157 17.28 14.37 -20.51
C ASN A 157 18.67 14.76 -21.02
N ALA A 158 19.17 15.94 -20.63
CA ALA A 158 20.53 16.38 -20.98
C ALA A 158 21.64 15.39 -20.58
N LEU A 159 21.47 14.61 -19.51
CA LEU A 159 22.44 13.57 -19.13
C LEU A 159 22.37 12.36 -20.09
N ILE A 160 21.18 12.04 -20.58
CA ILE A 160 20.98 10.97 -21.55
C ILE A 160 21.58 11.38 -22.88
N ASP A 161 21.31 12.62 -23.32
CA ASP A 161 21.84 13.19 -24.56
C ASP A 161 23.38 13.29 -24.52
N ALA A 162 23.94 13.81 -23.44
CA ALA A 162 25.40 13.87 -23.25
C ALA A 162 26.08 12.49 -23.26
N SER A 163 25.41 11.47 -22.72
CA SER A 163 25.90 10.09 -22.79
C SER A 163 25.92 9.56 -24.22
N ALA A 164 24.88 9.88 -25.00
CA ALA A 164 24.80 9.51 -26.41
C ALA A 164 25.88 10.24 -27.27
N ASP A 165 26.12 11.52 -27.00
CA ASP A 165 27.17 12.31 -27.64
C ASP A 165 28.58 11.74 -27.42
N LEU A 166 28.78 11.09 -26.24
CA LEU A 166 30.03 10.38 -25.95
C LEU A 166 30.09 8.97 -26.57
N GLY A 167 29.10 8.59 -27.39
CA GLY A 167 29.06 7.32 -28.11
C GLY A 167 28.60 6.13 -27.23
N ALA A 168 27.99 6.38 -26.08
CA ALA A 168 27.47 5.30 -25.26
C ALA A 168 26.21 4.66 -25.90
N SER A 169 26.13 3.34 -25.86
CA SER A 169 24.92 2.64 -26.26
C SER A 169 23.79 2.85 -25.22
N ASP A 170 22.53 2.67 -25.65
CA ASP A 170 21.34 2.84 -24.78
C ASP A 170 21.46 2.01 -23.50
N LEU A 171 21.96 0.78 -23.59
CA LEU A 171 22.16 -0.10 -22.43
C LEU A 171 23.25 0.43 -21.50
N THR A 172 24.32 1.02 -22.06
CA THR A 172 25.38 1.64 -21.28
C THR A 172 24.83 2.86 -20.54
N THR A 173 24.14 3.75 -21.25
CA THR A 173 23.45 4.91 -20.66
C THR A 173 22.49 4.50 -19.55
N LEU A 174 21.68 3.47 -19.80
CA LEU A 174 20.76 2.94 -18.78
C LEU A 174 21.48 2.47 -17.52
N ARG A 175 22.59 1.71 -17.66
CA ARG A 175 23.32 1.13 -16.52
C ARG A 175 24.18 2.13 -15.77
N THR A 176 24.84 3.03 -16.50
CA THR A 176 25.86 3.93 -15.90
C THR A 176 25.30 5.28 -15.46
N VAL A 177 24.26 5.76 -16.14
CA VAL A 177 23.67 7.08 -15.86
C VAL A 177 22.31 6.95 -15.19
N VAL A 178 21.38 6.25 -15.82
CA VAL A 178 19.98 6.23 -15.39
C VAL A 178 19.79 5.36 -14.14
N ALA A 179 20.33 4.14 -14.12
CA ALA A 179 20.11 3.19 -13.04
C ALA A 179 20.57 3.72 -11.66
N PRO A 180 21.78 4.32 -11.50
CA PRO A 180 22.18 4.84 -10.20
C PRO A 180 21.32 6.01 -9.73
N LEU A 181 20.80 6.84 -10.65
CA LEU A 181 19.92 7.96 -10.32
C LEU A 181 18.52 7.51 -9.91
N VAL A 182 18.03 6.42 -10.50
CA VAL A 182 16.69 5.85 -10.23
C VAL A 182 16.72 4.89 -9.03
N PHE A 183 17.87 4.32 -8.71
CA PHE A 183 18.03 3.33 -7.63
C PHE A 183 17.39 3.74 -6.30
N PRO A 184 17.52 4.98 -5.79
CA PRO A 184 16.86 5.38 -4.55
C PRO A 184 15.33 5.28 -4.62
N GLY A 185 14.74 5.56 -5.78
CA GLY A 185 13.29 5.40 -5.99
C GLY A 185 12.85 3.93 -6.03
N VAL A 186 13.65 3.08 -6.68
CA VAL A 186 13.42 1.63 -6.70
C VAL A 186 13.57 1.06 -5.29
N ALA A 187 14.59 1.47 -4.55
CA ALA A 187 14.80 1.04 -3.16
C ALA A 187 13.62 1.45 -2.26
N ALA A 188 13.15 2.70 -2.37
CA ALA A 188 11.99 3.17 -1.62
C ALA A 188 10.73 2.36 -1.95
N GLY A 189 10.41 2.16 -3.24
CA GLY A 189 9.29 1.34 -3.68
C GLY A 189 9.38 -0.11 -3.20
N SER A 190 10.59 -0.70 -3.25
CA SER A 190 10.84 -2.06 -2.78
C SER A 190 10.60 -2.21 -1.29
N ILE A 191 11.05 -1.25 -0.47
CA ILE A 191 10.83 -1.25 0.97
C ILE A 191 9.34 -1.17 1.30
N PHE A 192 8.59 -0.30 0.61
CA PHE A 192 7.14 -0.21 0.80
C PHE A 192 6.44 -1.52 0.41
N THR A 193 6.68 -2.02 -0.79
CA THR A 193 6.03 -3.23 -1.30
C THR A 193 6.34 -4.44 -0.42
N PHE A 194 7.59 -4.60 -0.01
CA PHE A 194 8.04 -5.67 0.88
C PHE A 194 7.34 -5.59 2.24
N SER A 195 7.35 -4.41 2.88
CA SER A 195 6.73 -4.22 4.20
C SER A 195 5.23 -4.47 4.20
N LEU A 196 4.52 -3.96 3.18
CA LEU A 196 3.08 -4.16 3.03
C LEU A 196 2.75 -5.64 2.77
N SER A 197 3.57 -6.33 1.97
CA SER A 197 3.39 -7.76 1.70
C SER A 197 3.64 -8.64 2.93
N MET A 198 4.61 -8.27 3.78
CA MET A 198 4.89 -9.03 5.01
C MET A 198 3.76 -8.96 6.04
N GLY A 199 3.09 -7.81 6.14
CA GLY A 199 2.01 -7.59 7.11
C GLY A 199 0.63 -8.04 6.64
N ASP A 200 0.50 -8.46 5.37
CA ASP A 200 -0.79 -8.78 4.81
C ASP A 200 -1.30 -10.14 5.28
N TYR A 201 -2.39 -10.14 6.02
CA TYR A 201 -3.10 -11.35 6.44
C TYR A 201 -4.45 -11.51 5.72
N ILE A 202 -5.04 -10.41 5.24
CA ILE A 202 -6.39 -10.41 4.68
C ILE A 202 -6.41 -11.07 3.29
N ALA A 203 -5.54 -10.63 2.36
CA ALA A 203 -5.46 -11.26 1.05
C ALA A 203 -5.12 -12.75 1.16
N VAL A 204 -4.19 -13.09 2.07
CA VAL A 204 -3.80 -14.48 2.31
C VAL A 204 -4.97 -15.31 2.83
N THR A 205 -5.78 -14.78 3.73
CA THR A 205 -6.99 -15.48 4.22
C THR A 205 -8.01 -15.71 3.09
N ILE A 206 -8.10 -14.79 2.15
CA ILE A 206 -9.08 -14.83 1.05
C ILE A 206 -8.63 -15.76 -0.09
N VAL A 207 -7.37 -15.66 -0.53
CA VAL A 207 -6.86 -16.36 -1.73
C VAL A 207 -5.81 -17.42 -1.43
N GLY A 208 -5.24 -17.44 -0.23
CA GLY A 208 -4.12 -18.31 0.13
C GLY A 208 -4.49 -19.78 0.34
N GLY A 209 -5.79 -20.13 0.40
CA GLY A 209 -6.23 -21.50 0.65
C GLY A 209 -5.71 -22.03 1.98
N LYS A 210 -4.89 -23.10 1.91
CA LYS A 210 -4.22 -23.68 3.10
C LYS A 210 -2.91 -22.98 3.47
N THR A 211 -2.49 -21.99 2.71
CA THR A 211 -1.25 -21.26 2.96
C THR A 211 -1.44 -20.29 4.12
N GLN A 212 -0.63 -20.44 5.16
CA GLN A 212 -0.58 -19.48 6.27
C GLN A 212 0.70 -18.66 6.19
N MET A 213 0.56 -17.35 6.36
CA MET A 213 1.66 -16.41 6.55
C MET A 213 1.74 -15.99 8.01
N LEU A 214 2.82 -15.32 8.37
CA LEU A 214 3.04 -14.85 9.73
C LEU A 214 1.89 -13.95 10.22
N GLY A 215 1.38 -13.07 9.35
CA GLY A 215 0.24 -12.21 9.65
C GLY A 215 -1.03 -12.98 10.07
N ASN A 216 -1.31 -14.11 9.43
CA ASN A 216 -2.45 -14.97 9.79
C ASN A 216 -2.25 -15.62 11.16
N ILE A 217 -1.02 -16.04 11.48
CA ILE A 217 -0.71 -16.63 12.79
C ILE A 217 -0.85 -15.58 13.89
N ILE A 218 -0.32 -14.36 13.67
CA ILE A 218 -0.44 -13.24 14.62
C ILE A 218 -1.92 -12.92 14.85
N TYR A 219 -2.71 -12.82 13.79
CA TYR A 219 -4.14 -12.57 13.88
C TYR A 219 -4.87 -13.68 14.66
N GLY A 220 -4.54 -14.94 14.37
CA GLY A 220 -5.07 -16.10 15.08
C GLY A 220 -4.74 -16.08 16.59
N GLN A 221 -3.51 -15.71 16.95
CA GLN A 221 -3.10 -15.59 18.37
C GLN A 221 -3.82 -14.44 19.06
N LEU A 222 -3.98 -13.30 18.39
CA LEU A 222 -4.66 -12.14 18.98
C LEU A 222 -6.16 -12.35 19.15
N VAL A 223 -6.84 -12.85 18.12
CA VAL A 223 -8.31 -12.83 18.06
C VAL A 223 -8.92 -14.17 18.47
N THR A 224 -8.31 -15.29 18.04
CA THR A 224 -8.88 -16.61 18.28
C THR A 224 -8.36 -17.23 19.56
N ALA A 225 -7.05 -17.15 19.81
CA ALA A 225 -6.43 -17.73 21.01
C ALA A 225 -6.35 -16.77 22.20
N ASN A 226 -6.71 -15.48 22.02
CA ASN A 226 -6.59 -14.42 23.02
C ASN A 226 -5.22 -14.34 23.71
N ASN A 227 -4.16 -14.77 23.00
CA ASN A 227 -2.79 -14.79 23.49
C ASN A 227 -2.03 -13.55 23.00
N GLN A 228 -2.31 -12.42 23.62
CA GLN A 228 -1.71 -11.13 23.25
C GLN A 228 -0.16 -11.10 23.39
N PRO A 229 0.45 -11.67 24.48
CA PRO A 229 1.90 -11.66 24.60
C PRO A 229 2.62 -12.42 23.49
N LEU A 230 2.13 -13.59 23.10
CA LEU A 230 2.71 -14.37 22.02
C LEU A 230 2.52 -13.69 20.66
N ALA A 231 1.36 -13.08 20.43
CA ALA A 231 1.12 -12.30 19.23
C ALA A 231 2.05 -11.07 19.15
N ALA A 232 2.21 -10.34 20.25
CA ALA A 232 3.10 -9.19 20.33
C ALA A 232 4.56 -9.59 20.06
N PHE A 233 5.00 -10.72 20.63
CA PHE A 233 6.34 -11.24 20.36
C PHE A 233 6.55 -11.60 18.89
N ASN A 234 5.57 -12.22 18.23
CA ASN A 234 5.64 -12.54 16.80
C ASN A 234 5.74 -11.28 15.91
N ILE A 235 5.09 -10.17 16.30
CA ILE A 235 5.20 -8.89 15.61
C ILE A 235 6.64 -8.35 15.72
N ILE A 236 7.26 -8.48 16.88
CA ILE A 236 8.59 -7.92 17.17
C ILE A 236 9.69 -8.87 16.70
N GLY A 237 9.51 -10.17 16.91
CA GLY A 237 10.48 -11.24 16.61
C GLY A 237 10.47 -11.70 15.13
N SER A 238 9.53 -11.21 14.30
CA SER A 238 9.69 -11.34 12.86
C SER A 238 11.00 -10.69 12.44
N PRO A 239 11.72 -11.26 11.43
CA PRO A 239 13.11 -10.88 11.12
C PRO A 239 13.28 -9.37 11.15
N PRO A 240 14.41 -8.89 11.64
CA PRO A 240 14.57 -7.52 12.08
C PRO A 240 14.03 -6.62 11.00
N ASN A 241 12.98 -5.87 11.35
CA ASN A 241 12.69 -4.64 10.65
C ASN A 241 11.42 -4.49 9.85
N THR A 242 10.33 -5.17 10.13
CA THR A 242 9.07 -4.63 9.60
C THR A 242 8.85 -3.20 10.12
N ALA A 243 9.04 -2.95 11.42
CA ALA A 243 8.96 -1.59 11.96
C ALA A 243 10.14 -0.71 11.50
N THR A 244 11.37 -1.24 11.47
CA THR A 244 12.57 -0.50 11.02
C THR A 244 12.58 -0.32 9.51
N VAL A 245 12.11 -1.31 8.74
CA VAL A 245 11.98 -1.21 7.28
C VAL A 245 10.91 -0.20 6.90
N ILE A 246 9.75 -0.19 7.59
CA ILE A 246 8.72 0.84 7.39
C ILE A 246 9.27 2.22 7.77
N THR A 247 9.94 2.36 8.90
CA THR A 247 10.51 3.64 9.36
C THR A 247 11.64 4.11 8.45
N SER A 248 12.50 3.20 7.99
CA SER A 248 13.57 3.51 7.03
C SER A 248 13.00 3.83 5.66
N GLY A 249 11.98 3.12 5.18
CA GLY A 249 11.28 3.41 3.95
C GLY A 249 10.63 4.79 3.96
N ILE A 250 9.99 5.17 5.06
CA ILE A 250 9.43 6.51 5.24
C ILE A 250 10.54 7.56 5.24
N LYS A 251 11.66 7.33 5.93
CA LYS A 251 12.81 8.24 5.93
C LYS A 251 13.42 8.37 4.53
N ILE A 252 13.65 7.27 3.82
CA ILE A 252 14.17 7.28 2.46
C ILE A 252 13.19 8.01 1.53
N CYS A 253 11.88 7.76 1.65
CA CYS A 253 10.87 8.48 0.88
C CYS A 253 10.86 9.98 1.19
N MET A 254 11.02 10.38 2.45
CA MET A 254 11.15 11.80 2.83
C MET A 254 12.44 12.44 2.34
N VAL A 255 13.53 11.69 2.26
CA VAL A 255 14.83 12.19 1.75
C VAL A 255 14.84 12.23 0.23
N VAL A 256 14.21 11.23 -0.42
CA VAL A 256 14.12 11.12 -1.88
C VAL A 256 13.04 12.04 -2.47
N THR A 257 11.99 12.40 -1.70
CA THR A 257 11.10 13.50 -2.12
C THR A 257 11.85 14.81 -1.95
N PRO A 258 12.24 15.54 -3.02
CA PRO A 258 12.77 16.88 -2.85
C PRO A 258 11.68 17.68 -2.15
N LYS A 259 12.08 18.59 -1.25
CA LYS A 259 11.24 19.72 -0.89
C LYS A 259 10.78 20.31 -2.22
N LEU A 260 9.56 20.02 -2.63
CA LEU A 260 8.91 20.75 -3.71
C LEU A 260 9.17 22.22 -3.36
N PRO A 261 9.78 23.02 -4.27
CA PRO A 261 9.85 24.44 -4.05
C PRO A 261 8.40 24.83 -3.73
N ARG A 262 8.18 25.38 -2.54
CA ARG A 262 6.89 25.91 -2.17
C ARG A 262 6.47 26.74 -3.37
N PRO A 263 5.34 26.43 -4.04
CA PRO A 263 4.87 27.32 -5.06
C PRO A 263 4.87 28.68 -4.36
N ALA A 264 5.52 29.65 -4.97
CA ALA A 264 5.48 31.03 -4.50
C ALA A 264 4.05 31.53 -4.78
N PHE A 265 3.11 30.96 -4.02
CA PHE A 265 1.79 31.48 -3.86
C PHE A 265 1.99 32.71 -2.97
N ARG A 266 2.46 33.83 -3.57
CA ARG A 266 2.14 35.12 -3.05
C ARG A 266 0.61 35.20 -3.15
N PRO A 267 -0.11 35.26 -2.05
CA PRO A 267 -1.47 35.75 -2.10
C PRO A 267 -1.33 37.18 -2.63
N SER A 268 -1.65 37.39 -3.91
CA SER A 268 -1.93 38.70 -4.39
C SER A 268 -3.07 39.19 -3.46
N ALA A 269 -2.77 40.23 -2.72
CA ALA A 269 -3.75 40.91 -1.88
C ALA A 269 -4.76 41.59 -2.77
N GLU A 270 -5.56 40.81 -3.47
CA GLU A 270 -6.81 41.28 -4.05
C GLU A 270 -7.87 41.19 -2.95
N PRO A 271 -8.49 42.31 -2.63
CA PRO A 271 -9.44 42.35 -1.53
C PRO A 271 -10.62 41.44 -1.87
N LEU A 272 -11.02 40.61 -0.91
CA LEU A 272 -12.17 39.69 -0.85
C LEU A 272 -13.54 40.29 -1.25
N ARG A 273 -13.57 41.49 -1.85
CA ARG A 273 -14.78 42.18 -2.31
C ARG A 273 -15.36 41.64 -3.63
N SER A 274 -14.62 40.90 -4.42
CA SER A 274 -15.15 40.40 -5.71
C SER A 274 -15.85 39.05 -5.62
N PHE A 275 -15.60 38.28 -4.54
CA PHE A 275 -16.21 36.94 -4.37
C PHE A 275 -17.63 37.00 -3.82
N GLY A 276 -18.01 38.11 -3.15
CA GLY A 276 -19.35 38.29 -2.60
C GLY A 276 -20.44 38.59 -3.66
N LYS A 277 -20.08 39.26 -4.74
CA LYS A 277 -21.06 39.65 -5.76
C LYS A 277 -21.49 38.52 -6.69
N LYS A 278 -20.61 37.52 -6.95
CA LYS A 278 -20.98 36.37 -7.78
C LYS A 278 -21.88 35.36 -7.06
N LYS A 279 -21.77 35.21 -5.73
CA LYS A 279 -22.69 34.36 -4.96
C LYS A 279 -24.07 34.98 -4.78
N LEU A 280 -24.19 36.31 -4.73
CA LEU A 280 -25.48 36.99 -4.66
C LEU A 280 -26.24 36.92 -5.99
N MET A 281 -25.54 36.85 -7.13
CA MET A 281 -26.19 36.76 -8.45
C MET A 281 -26.75 35.37 -8.75
N PHE A 282 -26.21 34.30 -8.13
CA PHE A 282 -26.77 32.95 -8.22
C PHE A 282 -27.94 32.71 -7.28
N ALA A 283 -28.04 33.47 -6.19
CA ALA A 283 -29.15 33.35 -5.23
C ALA A 283 -30.43 34.08 -5.65
N ILE A 284 -30.36 35.01 -6.62
CA ILE A 284 -31.51 35.77 -7.10
C ILE A 284 -32.25 35.08 -8.25
N ASP A 285 -31.62 34.08 -8.90
CA ASP A 285 -32.26 33.32 -9.98
C ASP A 285 -33.10 32.10 -9.51
N GLU A 286 -33.07 31.76 -8.20
CA GLU A 286 -33.94 30.74 -7.63
C GLU A 286 -35.40 31.21 -7.37
N GLU A 287 -35.70 32.48 -7.53
CA GLU A 287 -37.03 33.02 -7.32
C GLU A 287 -37.96 32.93 -8.55
N LYS A 288 -37.54 32.19 -9.60
CA LYS A 288 -38.34 31.94 -10.81
C LYS A 288 -38.80 30.49 -10.94
N LEU A 289 -39.13 29.83 -9.84
CA LEU A 289 -39.86 28.58 -9.91
C LEU A 289 -41.37 28.87 -10.08
N PRO A 290 -42.03 28.25 -11.07
CA PRO A 290 -43.48 28.40 -11.25
C PRO A 290 -44.22 27.83 -10.03
N PRO A 291 -45.39 28.37 -9.68
CA PRO A 291 -46.17 27.92 -8.52
C PRO A 291 -46.58 26.43 -8.69
N PRO A 292 -46.61 25.64 -7.60
CA PRO A 292 -46.97 24.23 -7.66
C PRO A 292 -48.41 24.08 -8.18
N SER A 293 -48.57 23.06 -9.05
CA SER A 293 -49.87 22.74 -9.67
C SER A 293 -50.93 22.40 -8.60
N PRO A 294 -52.20 22.71 -8.81
CA PRO A 294 -53.25 22.60 -7.81
C PRO A 294 -53.64 21.17 -7.37
N HIS A 295 -53.00 20.13 -7.92
CA HIS A 295 -53.21 18.74 -7.53
C HIS A 295 -52.40 18.24 -6.33
N ALA A 296 -51.46 19.04 -5.79
CA ALA A 296 -50.66 18.64 -4.61
C ALA A 296 -51.34 19.06 -3.27
N ALA A 297 -52.38 19.88 -3.30
CA ALA A 297 -53.04 20.36 -2.08
C ALA A 297 -54.20 19.47 -1.57
N ALA A 298 -54.57 18.42 -2.29
CA ALA A 298 -55.72 17.58 -1.93
C ALA A 298 -55.40 16.30 -1.12
N SER A 299 -54.12 16.05 -0.77
CA SER A 299 -53.74 14.82 -0.07
C SER A 299 -53.39 14.97 1.42
N SER A 300 -53.56 16.16 2.00
CA SER A 300 -53.23 16.38 3.43
C SER A 300 -54.42 16.55 4.39
N SER A 301 -55.63 16.15 3.99
CA SER A 301 -56.83 16.28 4.82
C SER A 301 -57.57 14.96 5.14
N ILE A 302 -56.82 13.84 5.17
CA ILE A 302 -57.40 12.59 5.71
C ILE A 302 -56.35 11.99 6.65
N THR A 303 -56.37 12.39 7.90
CA THR A 303 -56.08 11.63 9.14
C THR A 303 -56.26 12.59 10.33
N GLN A 304 -57.47 12.63 10.82
CA GLN A 304 -57.77 12.79 12.24
C GLN A 304 -58.22 11.46 12.79
#